data_a4af0394ac9ea98ffe0ab898ef02339f
#
_entry.id   a4af0394ac9ea98ffe0ab898ef02339f
#
_cell.length_a   1.000
_cell.length_b   1.000
_cell.length_c   1.000
_cell.angle_alpha   90.00
_cell.angle_beta   90.00
_cell.angle_gamma   90.00
#
_symmetry.space_group_name_H-M   'P 1'
#
loop_
_entity.id
_entity.type
_entity.pdbx_description
1 polymer ?
#
loop_
_entity_poly.entity_id
_entity_poly.type
_entity_poly.pdbx_seq_one_letter_code
_entity_poly.pdbx_strand_id
1 'polypeptide(L)'
;MFKQKLIGKFFTGINYWGSENAINMWEDFDIKSIENDFKVMKDAGITHLRIFPLWSVFQPLKALYGPSEVYEYGFGEGKRPDTPAGRAGVSEDACEKFEAFCALADKYDFKLVVGLITGHMSFRTYTPPAFEGKELLSDPTVIKWQLRFVKYFVTRFRDIDAIIGWDLGNETCNMPGLGSNPDAYYVWSSTIADAIRVCDGTRPIISGLDYSTIENGPNNYKTIGEMCDIHTVHPYNIFQTEADPLTTMKPILDLPFRCALGEDISGVPTFVQEFGSIGYMNCSRRTEADFYRCCLLTSLAHGCHGVMWWCAFDQGHLTYAPYRWNTIGSDYGFFDKNLEPKPIVEENIRFKERLSLIPGEVLPPHTKNAGVLIPRDDGGITMDTLRASYMLAKQANLDVTFKYAPDTIPDSPLYIFPSISSHKSIPAESFNQLIDKVRNGAVLYISADSGLIRSIPEITGISIAYRERINAVRTISFDGQKLPVNTEYMYKIESSDAEILATDETNEPVFFKYRLGKGAVYFLTLPLEKHLGTQLGAFLKDDIPNYSVKYRELAAESGAERVADCENRVIRLTEHRVDENS
;
A
#
# COMPACT_ATOMS: atom_id res chain seq x y z
N MET A 1 -3.72 -16.52 -17.50
CA MET A 1 -4.68 -15.71 -18.30
C MET A 1 -5.35 -14.63 -17.45
N PHE A 2 -6.06 -14.98 -16.34
CA PHE A 2 -6.78 -13.98 -15.52
C PHE A 2 -5.84 -12.99 -14.80
N LYS A 3 -4.71 -13.45 -14.25
CA LYS A 3 -3.70 -12.56 -13.62
C LYS A 3 -3.31 -11.41 -14.56
N GLN A 4 -3.14 -11.67 -15.86
CA GLN A 4 -2.78 -10.64 -16.84
C GLN A 4 -3.89 -9.58 -17.07
N LYS A 5 -5.13 -9.86 -16.71
CA LYS A 5 -6.21 -8.85 -16.76
C LYS A 5 -6.05 -7.78 -15.67
N LEU A 6 -5.26 -8.06 -14.61
CA LEU A 6 -4.99 -7.12 -13.52
C LEU A 6 -3.57 -6.52 -13.55
N ILE A 7 -2.60 -7.19 -14.19
CA ILE A 7 -1.21 -6.72 -14.19
C ILE A 7 -0.61 -6.55 -15.60
N GLY A 8 -1.35 -6.88 -16.66
CA GLY A 8 -0.86 -6.82 -18.04
C GLY A 8 -1.03 -5.46 -18.71
N LYS A 9 -1.92 -4.64 -18.20
CA LYS A 9 -2.22 -3.27 -18.65
C LYS A 9 -2.56 -2.41 -17.46
N PHE A 10 -2.32 -1.11 -17.55
CA PHE A 10 -2.77 -0.21 -16.50
C PHE A 10 -4.30 -0.12 -16.53
N PHE A 11 -4.96 -0.38 -15.39
CA PHE A 11 -6.41 -0.29 -15.29
C PHE A 11 -6.86 0.78 -14.30
N THR A 12 -8.05 1.34 -14.55
CA THR A 12 -8.80 2.13 -13.58
C THR A 12 -10.04 1.38 -13.19
N GLY A 13 -10.30 1.31 -11.91
CA GLY A 13 -11.44 0.61 -11.35
C GLY A 13 -12.10 1.40 -10.22
N ILE A 14 -13.14 0.82 -9.69
CA ILE A 14 -13.91 1.42 -8.60
C ILE A 14 -14.40 0.35 -7.63
N ASN A 15 -14.44 0.67 -6.36
CA ASN A 15 -15.10 -0.15 -5.35
C ASN A 15 -16.61 0.11 -5.44
N TYR A 16 -17.39 -0.95 -5.58
CA TYR A 16 -18.82 -0.84 -5.85
C TYR A 16 -19.69 -1.28 -4.68
N TRP A 17 -20.56 -0.39 -4.30
CA TRP A 17 -21.77 -0.62 -3.54
C TRP A 17 -22.93 0.07 -4.27
N GLY A 18 -24.11 -0.53 -4.26
CA GLY A 18 -25.29 0.02 -4.96
C GLY A 18 -25.63 1.45 -4.52
N SER A 19 -25.99 2.29 -5.46
CA SER A 19 -26.27 3.72 -5.23
C SER A 19 -27.39 3.97 -4.22
N GLU A 20 -28.44 3.14 -4.23
CA GLU A 20 -29.61 3.32 -3.34
C GLU A 20 -29.40 2.72 -1.96
N ASN A 21 -28.76 1.53 -1.88
CA ASN A 21 -28.77 0.71 -0.68
C ASN A 21 -27.37 0.41 -0.13
N ALA A 22 -26.31 0.86 -0.79
CA ALA A 22 -24.92 0.63 -0.43
C ALA A 22 -24.69 -0.78 0.17
N ILE A 23 -24.26 -0.87 1.43
CA ILE A 23 -23.96 -2.15 2.11
C ILE A 23 -25.18 -3.10 2.17
N ASN A 24 -26.40 -2.58 2.21
CA ASN A 24 -27.62 -3.40 2.25
C ASN A 24 -28.05 -3.91 0.87
N MET A 25 -27.29 -3.65 -0.19
CA MET A 25 -27.65 -4.02 -1.57
C MET A 25 -27.98 -5.52 -1.77
N TRP A 26 -27.40 -6.40 -0.93
CA TRP A 26 -27.67 -7.84 -1.01
C TRP A 26 -28.94 -8.26 -0.27
N GLU A 27 -29.35 -7.50 0.74
CA GLU A 27 -30.62 -7.70 1.45
C GLU A 27 -31.77 -7.06 0.68
N ASP A 28 -31.61 -5.79 0.29
CA ASP A 28 -32.57 -4.99 -0.48
C ASP A 28 -32.18 -4.98 -1.97
N PHE A 29 -32.09 -6.17 -2.58
CA PHE A 29 -31.56 -6.34 -3.93
C PHE A 29 -32.52 -5.86 -5.01
N ASP A 30 -32.15 -4.83 -5.75
CA ASP A 30 -32.84 -4.35 -6.95
C ASP A 30 -31.91 -4.36 -8.17
N ILE A 31 -32.07 -5.36 -9.03
CA ILE A 31 -31.29 -5.51 -10.26
C ILE A 31 -31.47 -4.35 -11.25
N LYS A 32 -32.62 -3.64 -11.22
CA LYS A 32 -32.85 -2.49 -12.10
C LYS A 32 -32.08 -1.26 -11.64
N SER A 33 -32.03 -1.03 -10.32
CA SER A 33 -31.18 0.01 -9.75
C SER A 33 -29.72 -0.26 -10.07
N ILE A 34 -29.25 -1.50 -9.86
CA ILE A 34 -27.87 -1.92 -10.20
C ILE A 34 -27.58 -1.74 -11.70
N GLU A 35 -28.55 -2.04 -12.58
CA GLU A 35 -28.37 -1.81 -14.02
C GLU A 35 -28.24 -0.33 -14.38
N ASN A 36 -28.93 0.57 -13.68
CA ASN A 36 -28.76 2.01 -13.87
C ASN A 36 -27.38 2.47 -13.41
N ASP A 37 -26.90 1.96 -12.26
CA ASP A 37 -25.54 2.19 -11.77
C ASP A 37 -24.50 1.76 -12.82
N PHE A 38 -24.69 0.59 -13.42
CA PHE A 38 -23.77 0.04 -14.41
C PHE A 38 -23.72 0.88 -15.69
N LYS A 39 -24.84 1.44 -16.13
CA LYS A 39 -24.89 2.35 -17.29
C LYS A 39 -24.02 3.58 -17.06
N VAL A 40 -24.23 4.29 -15.93
CA VAL A 40 -23.46 5.52 -15.67
C VAL A 40 -21.97 5.23 -15.45
N MET A 41 -21.63 4.12 -14.81
CA MET A 41 -20.24 3.70 -14.65
C MET A 41 -19.57 3.32 -15.97
N LYS A 42 -20.30 2.64 -16.88
CA LYS A 42 -19.80 2.30 -18.22
C LYS A 42 -19.55 3.55 -19.04
N ASP A 43 -20.48 4.52 -19.02
CA ASP A 43 -20.34 5.80 -19.71
C ASP A 43 -19.17 6.63 -19.15
N ALA A 44 -18.85 6.48 -17.86
CA ALA A 44 -17.67 7.07 -17.24
C ALA A 44 -16.34 6.35 -17.58
N GLY A 45 -16.37 5.29 -18.39
CA GLY A 45 -15.18 4.53 -18.80
C GLY A 45 -14.62 3.59 -17.74
N ILE A 46 -15.38 3.28 -16.70
CA ILE A 46 -14.99 2.28 -15.69
C ILE A 46 -15.02 0.88 -16.33
N THR A 47 -14.01 0.06 -16.00
CA THR A 47 -13.87 -1.29 -16.56
C THR A 47 -13.75 -2.37 -15.49
N HIS A 48 -13.27 -2.01 -14.29
CA HIS A 48 -13.02 -2.94 -13.20
C HIS A 48 -13.84 -2.53 -11.97
N LEU A 49 -14.50 -3.50 -11.37
CA LEU A 49 -15.26 -3.32 -10.13
C LEU A 49 -14.71 -4.25 -9.06
N ARG A 50 -14.51 -3.74 -7.84
CA ARG A 50 -14.34 -4.57 -6.67
C ARG A 50 -15.67 -4.67 -5.95
N ILE A 51 -16.13 -5.91 -5.71
CA ILE A 51 -17.45 -6.23 -5.18
C ILE A 51 -17.33 -7.09 -3.92
N PHE A 52 -18.26 -6.93 -3.00
CA PHE A 52 -18.17 -7.48 -1.66
C PHE A 52 -19.41 -8.31 -1.30
N PRO A 53 -19.36 -9.65 -1.44
CA PRO A 53 -20.31 -10.56 -0.80
C PRO A 53 -20.20 -10.44 0.73
N LEU A 54 -21.09 -9.66 1.34
CA LEU A 54 -21.03 -9.38 2.77
C LEU A 54 -21.18 -10.67 3.59
N TRP A 55 -20.18 -11.02 4.40
CA TRP A 55 -20.07 -12.35 5.01
C TRP A 55 -21.29 -12.74 5.82
N SER A 56 -21.84 -11.82 6.64
CA SER A 56 -23.04 -12.08 7.44
C SER A 56 -24.31 -12.34 6.61
N VAL A 57 -24.39 -11.80 5.38
CA VAL A 57 -25.53 -11.98 4.46
C VAL A 57 -25.40 -13.28 3.68
N PHE A 58 -24.19 -13.57 3.18
CA PHE A 58 -23.94 -14.77 2.38
C PHE A 58 -23.83 -16.05 3.23
N GLN A 59 -23.42 -15.92 4.51
CA GLN A 59 -23.35 -17.04 5.45
C GLN A 59 -24.11 -16.71 6.76
N PRO A 60 -25.45 -16.57 6.76
CA PRO A 60 -26.25 -16.05 7.86
C PRO A 60 -26.47 -17.08 8.98
N LEU A 61 -25.40 -17.73 9.43
CA LEU A 61 -25.45 -18.77 10.46
C LEU A 61 -25.80 -18.20 11.83
N LYS A 62 -26.74 -18.85 12.52
CA LYS A 62 -27.04 -18.67 13.93
C LYS A 62 -26.73 -19.96 14.69
N ALA A 63 -26.05 -19.84 15.81
CA ALA A 63 -25.83 -20.96 16.72
C ALA A 63 -27.03 -21.12 17.65
N LEU A 64 -27.61 -22.29 17.69
CA LEU A 64 -28.71 -22.68 18.62
C LEU A 64 -28.09 -23.51 19.74
N TYR A 65 -28.19 -22.99 20.96
CA TYR A 65 -27.51 -23.54 22.12
C TYR A 65 -28.40 -24.52 22.91
N GLY A 66 -27.82 -25.63 23.32
CA GLY A 66 -28.29 -26.41 24.45
C GLY A 66 -27.69 -25.88 25.77
N PRO A 67 -27.90 -26.58 26.91
CA PRO A 67 -27.40 -26.09 28.20
C PRO A 67 -25.89 -25.91 28.31
N SER A 68 -25.10 -26.63 27.55
CA SER A 68 -23.63 -26.62 27.65
C SER A 68 -22.88 -26.58 26.31
N GLU A 69 -23.55 -26.63 25.17
CA GLU A 69 -22.93 -26.68 23.86
C GLU A 69 -23.82 -26.11 22.75
N VAL A 70 -23.23 -25.88 21.57
CA VAL A 70 -24.00 -25.57 20.37
C VAL A 70 -24.66 -26.86 19.89
N TYR A 71 -25.98 -26.90 19.88
CA TYR A 71 -26.76 -28.05 19.45
C TYR A 71 -26.84 -28.10 17.92
N GLU A 72 -27.08 -26.98 17.31
CA GLU A 72 -27.28 -26.85 15.86
C GLU A 72 -26.84 -25.46 15.35
N TYR A 73 -26.44 -25.42 14.09
CA TYR A 73 -26.30 -24.17 13.33
C TYR A 73 -27.47 -24.07 12.34
N GLY A 74 -28.30 -23.05 12.51
CA GLY A 74 -29.49 -22.80 11.68
C GLY A 74 -29.39 -21.53 10.85
N PHE A 75 -30.42 -21.26 10.06
CA PHE A 75 -30.70 -19.94 9.50
C PHE A 75 -31.81 -19.29 10.34
N GLY A 76 -31.44 -18.34 11.20
CA GLY A 76 -32.33 -17.89 12.28
C GLY A 76 -32.67 -19.04 13.21
N GLU A 77 -33.98 -19.26 13.48
CA GLU A 77 -34.51 -20.39 14.24
C GLU A 77 -34.79 -21.62 13.33
N GLY A 78 -34.64 -21.47 12.01
CA GLY A 78 -34.93 -22.55 11.06
C GLY A 78 -33.74 -23.46 10.80
N LYS A 79 -34.03 -24.72 10.46
CA LYS A 79 -33.04 -25.69 10.04
C LYS A 79 -32.43 -25.27 8.67
N ARG A 80 -31.12 -25.43 8.52
CA ARG A 80 -30.47 -25.23 7.20
C ARG A 80 -31.02 -26.26 6.19
N PRO A 81 -31.25 -25.84 4.92
CA PRO A 81 -31.64 -26.77 3.85
C PRO A 81 -30.61 -27.89 3.66
N ASP A 82 -31.06 -29.09 3.30
CA ASP A 82 -30.16 -30.18 2.93
C ASP A 82 -29.74 -30.09 1.46
N THR A 83 -29.10 -28.99 1.13
CA THR A 83 -28.51 -28.67 -0.17
C THR A 83 -27.01 -28.45 -0.01
N PRO A 84 -26.21 -28.44 -1.08
CA PRO A 84 -24.79 -28.07 -0.99
C PRO A 84 -24.58 -26.70 -0.33
N ALA A 85 -25.39 -25.69 -0.64
CA ALA A 85 -25.36 -24.37 -0.02
C ALA A 85 -25.66 -24.45 1.49
N GLY A 86 -26.76 -25.08 1.87
CA GLY A 86 -27.15 -25.23 3.28
C GLY A 86 -26.14 -26.02 4.10
N ARG A 87 -25.50 -27.06 3.54
CA ARG A 87 -24.38 -27.77 4.20
C ARG A 87 -23.15 -26.86 4.39
N ALA A 88 -22.90 -25.94 3.48
CA ALA A 88 -21.86 -24.92 3.62
C ALA A 88 -22.26 -23.75 4.54
N GLY A 89 -23.53 -23.70 4.97
CA GLY A 89 -24.07 -22.57 5.73
C GLY A 89 -24.31 -21.31 4.90
N VAL A 90 -24.44 -21.47 3.58
CA VAL A 90 -24.55 -20.37 2.62
C VAL A 90 -26.01 -20.15 2.21
N SER A 91 -26.42 -18.89 2.11
CA SER A 91 -27.73 -18.48 1.61
C SER A 91 -27.81 -18.69 0.11
N GLU A 92 -28.77 -19.52 -0.35
CA GLU A 92 -29.03 -19.73 -1.77
C GLU A 92 -29.57 -18.46 -2.42
N ASP A 93 -30.48 -17.75 -1.76
CA ASP A 93 -31.02 -16.44 -2.22
C ASP A 93 -29.89 -15.42 -2.47
N ALA A 94 -28.96 -15.30 -1.54
CA ALA A 94 -27.81 -14.38 -1.73
C ALA A 94 -26.92 -14.80 -2.93
N CYS A 95 -26.75 -16.11 -3.14
CA CYS A 95 -26.01 -16.63 -4.29
C CYS A 95 -26.74 -16.39 -5.62
N GLU A 96 -28.06 -16.54 -5.68
CA GLU A 96 -28.86 -16.23 -6.87
C GLU A 96 -28.81 -14.74 -7.22
N LYS A 97 -28.87 -13.86 -6.22
CA LYS A 97 -28.65 -12.41 -6.38
C LYS A 97 -27.26 -12.10 -6.94
N PHE A 98 -26.22 -12.74 -6.41
CA PHE A 98 -24.85 -12.58 -6.89
C PHE A 98 -24.67 -13.09 -8.33
N GLU A 99 -25.33 -14.20 -8.69
CA GLU A 99 -25.34 -14.72 -10.06
C GLU A 99 -25.99 -13.72 -11.05
N ALA A 100 -27.13 -13.13 -10.66
CA ALA A 100 -27.79 -12.09 -11.45
C ALA A 100 -26.90 -10.84 -11.60
N PHE A 101 -26.21 -10.44 -10.55
CA PHE A 101 -25.23 -9.36 -10.59
C PHE A 101 -24.07 -9.67 -11.55
N CYS A 102 -23.53 -10.87 -11.51
CA CYS A 102 -22.44 -11.28 -12.41
C CYS A 102 -22.89 -11.33 -13.88
N ALA A 103 -24.11 -11.81 -14.16
CA ALA A 103 -24.68 -11.79 -15.50
C ALA A 103 -24.83 -10.37 -16.03
N LEU A 104 -25.19 -9.42 -15.17
CA LEU A 104 -25.25 -8.02 -15.53
C LEU A 104 -23.84 -7.45 -15.77
N ALA A 105 -22.84 -7.83 -14.97
CA ALA A 105 -21.44 -7.44 -15.17
C ALA A 105 -20.91 -7.93 -16.52
N ASP A 106 -21.20 -9.16 -16.90
CA ASP A 106 -20.84 -9.70 -18.23
C ASP A 106 -21.51 -8.90 -19.36
N LYS A 107 -22.80 -8.59 -19.20
CA LYS A 107 -23.57 -7.78 -20.20
C LYS A 107 -22.92 -6.41 -20.45
N TYR A 108 -22.37 -5.78 -19.41
CA TYR A 108 -21.73 -4.46 -19.50
C TYR A 108 -20.19 -4.55 -19.65
N ASP A 109 -19.63 -5.75 -19.80
CA ASP A 109 -18.20 -6.01 -19.90
C ASP A 109 -17.38 -5.43 -18.73
N PHE A 110 -17.89 -5.57 -17.52
CA PHE A 110 -17.13 -5.29 -16.30
C PHE A 110 -16.29 -6.48 -15.86
N LYS A 111 -15.12 -6.20 -15.33
CA LYS A 111 -14.23 -7.18 -14.70
C LYS A 111 -14.35 -7.08 -13.18
N LEU A 112 -14.60 -8.21 -12.53
CA LEU A 112 -14.90 -8.27 -11.10
C LEU A 112 -13.72 -8.82 -10.29
N VAL A 113 -13.33 -8.09 -9.24
CA VAL A 113 -12.52 -8.57 -8.13
C VAL A 113 -13.47 -8.83 -6.95
N VAL A 114 -13.50 -10.03 -6.43
CA VAL A 114 -14.51 -10.47 -5.45
C VAL A 114 -13.88 -10.66 -4.07
N GLY A 115 -14.26 -9.82 -3.10
CA GLY A 115 -13.82 -9.88 -1.70
C GLY A 115 -14.58 -10.95 -0.91
N LEU A 116 -13.97 -12.11 -0.66
CA LEU A 116 -14.67 -13.30 -0.15
C LEU A 116 -15.10 -13.18 1.32
N ILE A 117 -14.14 -12.94 2.22
CA ILE A 117 -14.45 -12.81 3.67
C ILE A 117 -14.58 -11.32 3.99
N THR A 118 -15.66 -10.70 3.52
CA THR A 118 -15.98 -9.31 3.86
C THR A 118 -16.65 -9.25 5.23
N GLY A 119 -15.84 -9.40 6.27
CA GLY A 119 -16.26 -9.32 7.67
C GLY A 119 -16.05 -7.94 8.30
N HIS A 120 -15.35 -7.03 7.62
CA HIS A 120 -15.17 -5.61 7.97
C HIS A 120 -15.50 -4.74 6.76
N MET A 121 -16.30 -3.69 6.98
CA MET A 121 -16.64 -2.70 5.95
C MET A 121 -17.13 -1.41 6.59
N SER A 122 -16.62 -0.26 6.11
CA SER A 122 -17.08 1.08 6.54
C SER A 122 -17.09 1.23 8.07
N PHE A 123 -16.01 0.78 8.75
CA PHE A 123 -15.83 0.83 10.21
C PHE A 123 -16.88 0.02 11.00
N ARG A 124 -17.49 -1.00 10.37
CA ARG A 124 -18.40 -1.92 11.02
C ARG A 124 -18.00 -3.37 10.73
N THR A 125 -18.16 -4.24 11.74
CA THR A 125 -17.97 -5.69 11.60
C THR A 125 -19.26 -6.35 11.15
N TYR A 126 -19.17 -7.20 10.14
CA TYR A 126 -20.27 -7.96 9.54
C TYR A 126 -20.03 -9.45 9.76
N THR A 127 -20.20 -9.87 11.00
CA THR A 127 -19.99 -11.25 11.43
C THR A 127 -21.32 -12.01 11.41
N PRO A 128 -21.37 -13.26 10.90
CA PRO A 128 -22.53 -14.12 11.10
C PRO A 128 -22.90 -14.24 12.59
N PRO A 129 -24.20 -14.22 12.96
CA PRO A 129 -24.63 -14.24 14.36
C PRO A 129 -24.04 -15.37 15.20
N ALA A 130 -23.75 -16.52 14.57
CA ALA A 130 -23.12 -17.67 15.24
C ALA A 130 -21.69 -17.39 15.76
N PHE A 131 -21.05 -16.35 15.30
CA PHE A 131 -19.63 -16.06 15.56
C PHE A 131 -19.41 -14.71 16.25
N GLU A 132 -20.48 -14.03 16.65
CA GLU A 132 -20.37 -12.81 17.45
C GLU A 132 -19.58 -13.09 18.74
N GLY A 133 -18.62 -12.20 19.04
CA GLY A 133 -17.75 -12.31 20.22
C GLY A 133 -16.64 -13.37 20.10
N LYS A 134 -16.49 -14.04 18.94
CA LYS A 134 -15.40 -14.98 18.69
C LYS A 134 -14.23 -14.31 17.97
N GLU A 135 -13.07 -14.95 18.09
CA GLU A 135 -11.85 -14.58 17.37
C GLU A 135 -11.99 -15.04 15.91
N LEU A 136 -12.28 -14.11 14.99
CA LEU A 136 -12.70 -14.45 13.61
C LEU A 136 -11.58 -15.06 12.76
N LEU A 137 -10.33 -14.80 13.10
CA LEU A 137 -9.16 -15.25 12.34
C LEU A 137 -8.37 -16.38 13.03
N SER A 138 -8.80 -16.82 14.23
CA SER A 138 -8.08 -17.85 14.98
C SER A 138 -8.97 -18.92 15.63
N ASP A 139 -10.27 -18.69 15.81
CA ASP A 139 -11.20 -19.72 16.33
C ASP A 139 -11.38 -20.84 15.28
N PRO A 140 -11.03 -22.11 15.60
CA PRO A 140 -11.13 -23.21 14.63
C PRO A 140 -12.54 -23.46 14.11
N THR A 141 -13.58 -23.14 14.90
CA THR A 141 -14.97 -23.29 14.47
C THR A 141 -15.33 -22.22 13.43
N VAL A 142 -14.87 -21.00 13.64
CA VAL A 142 -15.07 -19.90 12.68
C VAL A 142 -14.36 -20.22 11.37
N ILE A 143 -13.07 -20.57 11.43
CA ILE A 143 -12.26 -20.93 10.25
C ILE A 143 -12.91 -22.10 9.49
N LYS A 144 -13.39 -23.13 10.19
CA LYS A 144 -14.12 -24.25 9.56
C LYS A 144 -15.31 -23.77 8.72
N TRP A 145 -16.09 -22.81 9.19
CA TRP A 145 -17.25 -22.31 8.47
C TRP A 145 -16.85 -21.35 7.34
N GLN A 146 -15.83 -20.53 7.54
CA GLN A 146 -15.23 -19.72 6.46
C GLN A 146 -14.75 -20.62 5.32
N LEU A 147 -14.05 -21.71 5.61
CA LEU A 147 -13.60 -22.67 4.60
C LEU A 147 -14.76 -23.31 3.83
N ARG A 148 -15.87 -23.65 4.52
CA ARG A 148 -17.07 -24.17 3.84
C ARG A 148 -17.68 -23.14 2.91
N PHE A 149 -17.77 -21.87 3.36
CA PHE A 149 -18.24 -20.76 2.55
C PHE A 149 -17.36 -20.58 1.32
N VAL A 150 -16.06 -20.39 1.50
CA VAL A 150 -15.11 -20.14 0.41
C VAL A 150 -15.14 -21.27 -0.61
N LYS A 151 -15.06 -22.53 -0.17
CA LYS A 151 -15.09 -23.67 -1.08
C LYS A 151 -16.39 -23.76 -1.87
N TYR A 152 -17.53 -23.55 -1.24
CA TYR A 152 -18.82 -23.54 -1.93
C TYR A 152 -18.92 -22.38 -2.92
N PHE A 153 -18.62 -21.17 -2.46
CA PHE A 153 -18.77 -19.95 -3.26
C PHE A 153 -17.84 -19.94 -4.47
N VAL A 154 -16.56 -20.20 -4.27
CA VAL A 154 -15.59 -20.25 -5.37
C VAL A 154 -15.93 -21.36 -6.37
N THR A 155 -16.31 -22.55 -5.91
CA THR A 155 -16.70 -23.66 -6.80
C THR A 155 -17.92 -23.31 -7.65
N ARG A 156 -18.91 -22.61 -7.06
CA ARG A 156 -20.15 -22.20 -7.77
C ARG A 156 -19.87 -21.17 -8.85
N PHE A 157 -18.98 -20.21 -8.58
CA PHE A 157 -18.81 -19.02 -9.42
C PHE A 157 -17.53 -19.00 -10.26
N ARG A 158 -16.66 -20.00 -10.15
CA ARG A 158 -15.38 -20.06 -10.88
C ARG A 158 -15.50 -20.04 -12.41
N ASP A 159 -16.64 -20.43 -12.96
CA ASP A 159 -16.85 -20.50 -14.41
C ASP A 159 -17.43 -19.19 -14.98
N ILE A 160 -17.58 -18.13 -14.17
CA ILE A 160 -18.04 -16.81 -14.59
C ILE A 160 -16.84 -15.98 -15.08
N ASP A 161 -16.82 -15.62 -16.37
CA ASP A 161 -15.71 -14.92 -17.02
C ASP A 161 -15.50 -13.47 -16.55
N ALA A 162 -16.57 -12.81 -16.05
CA ALA A 162 -16.47 -11.48 -15.47
C ALA A 162 -15.59 -11.48 -14.22
N ILE A 163 -15.56 -12.56 -13.42
CA ILE A 163 -14.71 -12.67 -12.24
C ILE A 163 -13.27 -12.90 -12.68
N ILE A 164 -12.36 -11.99 -12.32
CA ILE A 164 -10.96 -12.03 -12.75
C ILE A 164 -9.97 -12.24 -11.59
N GLY A 165 -10.42 -12.20 -10.35
CA GLY A 165 -9.60 -12.41 -9.17
C GLY A 165 -10.43 -12.64 -7.91
N TRP A 166 -9.90 -13.44 -7.00
CA TRP A 166 -10.46 -13.71 -5.68
C TRP A 166 -9.65 -12.97 -4.63
N ASP A 167 -10.29 -12.06 -3.93
CA ASP A 167 -9.72 -11.31 -2.83
C ASP A 167 -10.05 -12.04 -1.51
N LEU A 168 -9.08 -12.22 -0.62
CA LEU A 168 -9.28 -12.91 0.67
C LEU A 168 -10.42 -12.29 1.48
N GLY A 169 -10.58 -10.98 1.39
CA GLY A 169 -11.63 -10.20 2.04
C GLY A 169 -11.29 -8.72 2.07
N ASN A 170 -12.15 -7.91 2.67
CA ASN A 170 -11.88 -6.50 2.81
C ASN A 170 -11.16 -6.20 4.12
N GLU A 171 -9.92 -5.67 4.04
CA GLU A 171 -9.14 -5.18 5.18
C GLU A 171 -9.20 -6.15 6.38
N THR A 172 -8.89 -7.41 6.11
CA THR A 172 -9.11 -8.51 7.06
C THR A 172 -8.33 -8.36 8.36
N CYS A 173 -7.26 -7.56 8.37
CA CYS A 173 -6.54 -7.17 9.58
C CYS A 173 -7.38 -6.32 10.56
N ASN A 174 -8.45 -5.68 10.08
CA ASN A 174 -9.39 -4.91 10.91
C ASN A 174 -10.53 -5.78 11.49
N MET A 175 -10.58 -7.07 11.16
CA MET A 175 -11.51 -8.00 11.79
C MET A 175 -11.01 -8.41 13.19
N PRO A 176 -11.91 -8.64 14.18
CA PRO A 176 -11.51 -9.14 15.48
C PRO A 176 -10.80 -10.50 15.38
N GLY A 177 -9.75 -10.72 16.17
CA GLY A 177 -9.18 -12.04 16.35
C GLY A 177 -7.77 -12.27 15.83
N LEU A 178 -7.03 -11.21 15.51
CA LEU A 178 -5.58 -11.34 15.32
C LEU A 178 -4.86 -11.60 16.64
N GLY A 179 -5.40 -11.11 17.75
CA GLY A 179 -4.78 -11.27 19.06
C GLY A 179 -3.35 -10.74 19.10
N SER A 180 -2.53 -11.30 19.99
CA SER A 180 -1.09 -11.02 20.08
C SER A 180 -0.21 -12.02 19.30
N ASN A 181 -0.82 -13.00 18.62
CA ASN A 181 -0.10 -14.03 17.87
C ASN A 181 -0.04 -13.69 16.38
N PRO A 182 1.13 -13.25 15.86
CA PRO A 182 1.30 -12.92 14.44
C PRO A 182 1.09 -14.14 13.52
N ASP A 183 1.37 -15.36 13.99
CA ASP A 183 1.22 -16.57 13.19
C ASP A 183 -0.26 -16.94 12.95
N ALA A 184 -1.19 -16.41 13.75
CA ALA A 184 -2.61 -16.66 13.55
C ALA A 184 -3.09 -16.14 12.19
N TYR A 185 -2.62 -14.97 11.76
CA TYR A 185 -2.97 -14.44 10.43
C TYR A 185 -2.35 -15.27 9.31
N TYR A 186 -1.12 -15.72 9.48
CA TYR A 186 -0.45 -16.61 8.51
C TYR A 186 -1.27 -17.91 8.32
N VAL A 187 -1.63 -18.57 9.39
CA VAL A 187 -2.40 -19.83 9.35
C VAL A 187 -3.77 -19.59 8.70
N TRP A 188 -4.46 -18.54 9.08
CA TRP A 188 -5.75 -18.19 8.53
C TRP A 188 -5.67 -17.90 7.02
N SER A 189 -4.83 -16.97 6.63
CA SER A 189 -4.74 -16.50 5.23
C SER A 189 -4.21 -17.60 4.30
N SER A 190 -3.22 -18.39 4.72
CA SER A 190 -2.75 -19.58 3.98
C SER A 190 -3.88 -20.58 3.77
N THR A 191 -4.63 -20.87 4.83
CA THR A 191 -5.74 -21.84 4.79
C THR A 191 -6.85 -21.39 3.84
N ILE A 192 -7.20 -20.10 3.85
CA ILE A 192 -8.21 -19.53 2.94
C ILE A 192 -7.68 -19.51 1.49
N ALA A 193 -6.44 -19.08 1.28
CA ALA A 193 -5.80 -19.04 -0.04
C ALA A 193 -5.74 -20.44 -0.66
N ASP A 194 -5.34 -21.45 0.10
CA ASP A 194 -5.29 -22.83 -0.37
C ASP A 194 -6.68 -23.39 -0.69
N ALA A 195 -7.69 -23.03 0.11
CA ALA A 195 -9.07 -23.40 -0.19
C ALA A 195 -9.55 -22.80 -1.51
N ILE A 196 -9.17 -21.57 -1.84
CA ILE A 196 -9.45 -20.92 -3.12
C ILE A 196 -8.73 -21.69 -4.24
N ARG A 197 -7.42 -21.93 -4.13
CA ARG A 197 -6.60 -22.61 -5.17
C ARG A 197 -7.11 -23.99 -5.51
N VAL A 198 -7.58 -24.74 -4.51
CA VAL A 198 -8.16 -26.09 -4.73
C VAL A 198 -9.48 -26.01 -5.52
N CYS A 199 -10.26 -24.96 -5.34
CA CYS A 199 -11.54 -24.78 -6.03
C CYS A 199 -11.40 -24.10 -7.40
N ASP A 200 -10.45 -23.15 -7.53
CA ASP A 200 -10.15 -22.41 -8.74
C ASP A 200 -8.64 -22.09 -8.81
N GLY A 201 -7.90 -22.89 -9.55
CA GLY A 201 -6.47 -22.66 -9.82
C GLY A 201 -6.18 -21.70 -10.98
N THR A 202 -7.18 -21.00 -11.53
CA THR A 202 -7.04 -20.19 -12.74
C THR A 202 -6.96 -18.69 -12.45
N ARG A 203 -7.66 -18.21 -11.42
CA ARG A 203 -7.72 -16.81 -11.04
C ARG A 203 -6.68 -16.51 -9.97
N PRO A 204 -6.07 -15.30 -9.99
CA PRO A 204 -5.15 -14.88 -8.94
C PRO A 204 -5.87 -14.69 -7.61
N ILE A 205 -5.14 -14.97 -6.54
CA ILE A 205 -5.51 -14.65 -5.16
C ILE A 205 -4.94 -13.28 -4.81
N ILE A 206 -5.78 -12.40 -4.31
CA ILE A 206 -5.50 -11.01 -3.98
C ILE A 206 -5.58 -10.82 -2.47
N SER A 207 -4.68 -10.04 -1.88
CA SER A 207 -4.59 -9.93 -0.42
C SER A 207 -5.76 -9.20 0.24
N GLY A 208 -6.33 -8.17 -0.40
CA GLY A 208 -7.41 -7.34 0.14
C GLY A 208 -7.03 -6.50 1.35
N LEU A 209 -5.73 -6.24 1.55
CA LEU A 209 -5.20 -5.50 2.70
C LEU A 209 -5.07 -4.02 2.42
N ASP A 210 -5.31 -3.23 3.45
CA ASP A 210 -5.12 -1.78 3.48
C ASP A 210 -3.65 -1.41 3.71
N TYR A 211 -2.97 -2.12 4.61
CA TYR A 211 -1.55 -1.95 4.89
C TYR A 211 -0.89 -3.31 5.22
N SER A 212 0.42 -3.33 5.11
CA SER A 212 1.24 -4.44 5.59
C SER A 212 2.45 -3.92 6.37
N THR A 213 2.90 -4.70 7.32
CA THR A 213 4.12 -4.42 8.07
C THR A 213 5.34 -4.96 7.34
N ILE A 214 6.53 -4.47 7.67
CA ILE A 214 7.76 -4.93 7.02
C ILE A 214 8.15 -6.33 7.51
N GLU A 215 8.26 -6.52 8.81
CA GLU A 215 8.68 -7.78 9.41
C GLU A 215 7.77 -8.20 10.57
N ASN A 216 7.62 -7.32 11.55
CA ASN A 216 6.91 -7.62 12.80
C ASN A 216 5.44 -7.24 12.68
N GLY A 217 4.60 -8.22 12.52
CA GLY A 217 3.17 -8.03 12.42
C GLY A 217 2.50 -9.21 11.72
N PRO A 218 1.22 -9.39 11.95
CA PRO A 218 0.51 -10.54 11.43
C PRO A 218 0.40 -10.55 9.90
N ASN A 219 0.35 -9.37 9.27
CA ASN A 219 0.16 -9.16 7.84
C ASN A 219 1.40 -8.55 7.18
N ASN A 220 2.59 -9.12 7.44
CA ASN A 220 3.83 -8.60 6.85
C ASN A 220 3.94 -8.95 5.35
N TYR A 221 4.68 -8.11 4.62
CA TYR A 221 4.81 -8.22 3.16
C TYR A 221 5.30 -9.59 2.67
N LYS A 222 6.30 -10.19 3.34
CA LYS A 222 6.84 -11.50 2.92
C LYS A 222 5.80 -12.60 3.04
N THR A 223 5.12 -12.66 4.18
CA THR A 223 4.03 -13.59 4.44
C THR A 223 2.94 -13.49 3.36
N ILE A 224 2.55 -12.27 3.00
CA ILE A 224 1.56 -12.05 1.94
C ILE A 224 2.08 -12.56 0.58
N GLY A 225 3.35 -12.32 0.26
CA GLY A 225 3.98 -12.81 -0.97
C GLY A 225 4.02 -14.33 -1.10
N GLU A 226 4.05 -15.05 0.03
CA GLU A 226 3.98 -16.53 0.04
C GLU A 226 2.58 -17.06 -0.29
N MET A 227 1.53 -16.32 0.04
CA MET A 227 0.14 -16.79 -0.01
C MET A 227 -0.64 -16.25 -1.19
N CYS A 228 -0.42 -14.98 -1.56
CA CYS A 228 -1.19 -14.28 -2.57
C CYS A 228 -0.40 -14.13 -3.88
N ASP A 229 -1.11 -14.10 -4.99
CA ASP A 229 -0.52 -13.85 -6.32
C ASP A 229 -0.37 -12.35 -6.59
N ILE A 230 -1.15 -11.52 -5.90
CA ILE A 230 -1.18 -10.07 -6.01
C ILE A 230 -1.39 -9.46 -4.62
N HIS A 231 -0.57 -8.49 -4.28
CA HIS A 231 -0.72 -7.69 -3.06
C HIS A 231 -1.50 -6.40 -3.34
N THR A 232 -2.11 -5.82 -2.29
CA THR A 232 -2.89 -4.58 -2.39
C THR A 232 -2.53 -3.59 -1.29
N VAL A 233 -2.79 -2.30 -1.57
CA VAL A 233 -2.61 -1.21 -0.61
C VAL A 233 -3.79 -0.22 -0.71
N HIS A 234 -4.16 0.38 0.44
CA HIS A 234 -5.21 1.40 0.53
C HIS A 234 -4.64 2.71 1.10
N PRO A 235 -3.94 3.52 0.29
CA PRO A 235 -3.30 4.76 0.74
C PRO A 235 -4.30 5.91 0.91
N TYR A 236 -4.82 6.07 2.12
CA TYR A 236 -5.63 7.23 2.49
C TYR A 236 -4.81 8.26 3.25
N ASN A 237 -4.59 9.44 2.66
CA ASN A 237 -3.76 10.49 3.23
C ASN A 237 -4.29 11.02 4.57
N ILE A 238 -5.62 11.07 4.75
CA ILE A 238 -6.25 11.61 5.96
C ILE A 238 -5.88 10.84 7.24
N PHE A 239 -5.54 9.56 7.12
CA PHE A 239 -5.15 8.73 8.25
C PHE A 239 -3.65 8.79 8.57
N GLN A 240 -2.90 9.62 7.85
CA GLN A 240 -1.48 9.84 8.11
C GLN A 240 -1.29 10.97 9.12
N THR A 241 -0.29 10.84 9.99
CA THR A 241 -0.01 11.80 11.06
C THR A 241 0.23 13.21 10.53
N GLU A 242 0.96 13.33 9.41
CA GLU A 242 1.28 14.59 8.74
C GLU A 242 0.54 14.69 7.40
N ALA A 243 -0.80 14.68 7.46
CA ALA A 243 -1.64 14.80 6.27
C ALA A 243 -1.45 16.16 5.59
N ASP A 244 -0.86 16.14 4.41
CA ASP A 244 -0.69 17.32 3.55
C ASP A 244 -1.91 17.48 2.61
N PRO A 245 -2.15 18.66 2.03
CA PRO A 245 -3.20 18.86 1.02
C PRO A 245 -3.08 17.86 -0.13
N LEU A 246 -4.21 17.30 -0.59
CA LEU A 246 -4.26 16.15 -1.50
C LEU A 246 -3.47 16.33 -2.81
N THR A 247 -3.44 17.54 -3.37
CA THR A 247 -2.73 17.81 -4.64
C THR A 247 -1.24 18.06 -4.48
N THR A 248 -0.67 17.68 -3.36
CA THR A 248 0.75 17.86 -3.04
C THR A 248 1.54 16.56 -3.16
N MET A 249 2.84 16.66 -2.99
CA MET A 249 3.76 15.56 -3.28
C MET A 249 3.52 14.30 -2.43
N LYS A 250 3.28 14.45 -1.11
CA LYS A 250 3.10 13.29 -0.21
C LYS A 250 1.89 12.45 -0.62
N PRO A 251 0.66 12.99 -0.70
CA PRO A 251 -0.51 12.19 -1.08
C PRO A 251 -0.40 11.54 -2.45
N ILE A 252 0.14 12.28 -3.43
CA ILE A 252 0.24 11.79 -4.82
C ILE A 252 1.28 10.68 -4.94
N LEU A 253 2.45 10.82 -4.32
CA LEU A 253 3.53 9.82 -4.37
C LEU A 253 3.34 8.66 -3.37
N ASP A 254 2.42 8.76 -2.42
CA ASP A 254 2.14 7.65 -1.49
C ASP A 254 1.64 6.40 -2.22
N LEU A 255 0.89 6.58 -3.32
CA LEU A 255 0.40 5.46 -4.14
C LEU A 255 1.56 4.65 -4.74
N PRO A 256 2.42 5.22 -5.58
CA PRO A 256 3.54 4.48 -6.17
C PRO A 256 4.58 4.06 -5.12
N PHE A 257 4.78 4.82 -4.04
CA PHE A 257 5.65 4.42 -2.93
C PHE A 257 5.21 3.09 -2.32
N ARG A 258 3.92 2.98 -1.94
CA ARG A 258 3.39 1.76 -1.33
C ARG A 258 3.35 0.58 -2.30
N CYS A 259 3.06 0.84 -3.58
CA CYS A 259 3.15 -0.21 -4.60
C CYS A 259 4.58 -0.72 -4.76
N ALA A 260 5.57 0.17 -4.90
CA ALA A 260 6.97 -0.21 -5.02
C ALA A 260 7.49 -0.96 -3.79
N LEU A 261 7.16 -0.47 -2.59
CA LEU A 261 7.53 -1.14 -1.33
C LEU A 261 6.89 -2.53 -1.24
N GLY A 262 5.58 -2.62 -1.54
CA GLY A 262 4.84 -3.87 -1.51
C GLY A 262 5.42 -4.89 -2.47
N GLU A 263 5.64 -4.51 -3.73
CA GLU A 263 6.18 -5.39 -4.76
C GLU A 263 7.63 -5.81 -4.47
N ASP A 264 8.49 -4.87 -4.08
CA ASP A 264 9.90 -5.14 -3.83
C ASP A 264 10.13 -6.06 -2.62
N ILE A 265 9.26 -6.03 -1.60
CA ILE A 265 9.42 -6.85 -0.39
C ILE A 265 8.61 -8.15 -0.44
N SER A 266 7.39 -8.12 -0.97
CA SER A 266 6.56 -9.32 -1.09
C SER A 266 6.98 -10.22 -2.25
N GLY A 267 7.62 -9.65 -3.29
CA GLY A 267 7.97 -10.36 -4.51
C GLY A 267 6.80 -10.64 -5.45
N VAL A 268 5.61 -10.09 -5.16
CA VAL A 268 4.43 -10.21 -6.03
C VAL A 268 3.94 -8.84 -6.49
N PRO A 269 3.30 -8.74 -7.68
CA PRO A 269 2.74 -7.49 -8.16
C PRO A 269 1.82 -6.83 -7.12
N THR A 270 1.89 -5.51 -7.03
CA THR A 270 1.09 -4.73 -6.08
C THR A 270 0.31 -3.63 -6.80
N PHE A 271 -0.97 -3.45 -6.48
CA PHE A 271 -1.76 -2.34 -7.00
C PHE A 271 -2.55 -1.60 -5.90
N VAL A 272 -2.97 -0.37 -6.21
CA VAL A 272 -3.79 0.45 -5.31
C VAL A 272 -5.23 0.00 -5.41
N GLN A 273 -5.72 -0.75 -4.42
CA GLN A 273 -7.06 -1.32 -4.42
C GLN A 273 -8.13 -0.37 -3.87
N GLU A 274 -7.71 0.56 -3.00
CA GLU A 274 -8.52 1.66 -2.54
C GLU A 274 -7.69 2.93 -2.40
N PHE A 275 -8.25 4.07 -2.77
CA PHE A 275 -7.82 5.41 -2.40
C PHE A 275 -8.97 6.39 -2.63
N GLY A 276 -8.93 7.54 -1.98
CA GLY A 276 -10.00 8.51 -2.07
C GLY A 276 -9.72 9.82 -1.34
N SER A 277 -10.61 10.80 -1.52
CA SER A 277 -10.52 12.13 -0.92
C SER A 277 -11.07 12.21 0.51
N ILE A 278 -11.91 11.26 0.89
CA ILE A 278 -12.67 11.25 2.16
C ILE A 278 -13.62 12.47 2.31
N GLY A 279 -14.16 12.96 1.18
CA GLY A 279 -15.26 13.91 1.15
C GLY A 279 -14.91 15.39 1.24
N TYR A 280 -15.93 16.23 1.29
CA TYR A 280 -15.80 17.68 1.05
C TYR A 280 -15.34 18.49 2.27
N MET A 281 -15.26 17.89 3.45
CA MET A 281 -14.56 18.51 4.58
C MET A 281 -13.04 18.49 4.38
N ASN A 282 -12.52 17.57 3.56
CA ASN A 282 -11.10 17.45 3.26
C ASN A 282 -10.70 18.25 2.00
N CYS A 283 -11.54 18.27 0.96
CA CYS A 283 -11.26 19.01 -0.27
C CYS A 283 -12.53 19.32 -1.08
N SER A 284 -12.43 20.26 -2.03
CA SER A 284 -13.52 20.54 -2.99
C SER A 284 -13.61 19.45 -4.07
N ARG A 285 -14.77 19.37 -4.77
CA ARG A 285 -14.94 18.49 -5.96
C ARG A 285 -13.88 18.71 -7.02
N ARG A 286 -13.40 19.94 -7.20
CA ARG A 286 -12.33 20.25 -8.15
C ARG A 286 -10.99 19.71 -7.68
N THR A 287 -10.65 19.92 -6.41
CA THR A 287 -9.41 19.40 -5.81
C THR A 287 -9.40 17.87 -5.84
N GLU A 288 -10.54 17.22 -5.59
CA GLU A 288 -10.69 15.76 -5.70
C GLU A 288 -10.36 15.25 -7.11
N ALA A 289 -10.91 15.92 -8.14
CA ALA A 289 -10.64 15.59 -9.53
C ALA A 289 -9.18 15.82 -9.93
N ASP A 290 -8.57 16.92 -9.47
CA ASP A 290 -7.15 17.20 -9.68
C ASP A 290 -6.25 16.18 -8.98
N PHE A 291 -6.58 15.79 -7.74
CA PHE A 291 -5.91 14.72 -7.01
C PHE A 291 -5.98 13.39 -7.78
N TYR A 292 -7.17 12.98 -8.19
CA TYR A 292 -7.38 11.76 -8.97
C TYR A 292 -6.52 11.75 -10.24
N ARG A 293 -6.59 12.83 -11.04
CA ARG A 293 -5.76 12.97 -12.25
C ARG A 293 -4.27 12.83 -11.96
N CYS A 294 -3.77 13.51 -10.92
CA CYS A 294 -2.36 13.43 -10.55
C CYS A 294 -1.98 12.01 -10.11
N CYS A 295 -2.83 11.34 -9.33
CA CYS A 295 -2.60 9.96 -8.90
C CYS A 295 -2.57 8.99 -10.08
N LEU A 296 -3.49 9.11 -11.05
CA LEU A 296 -3.50 8.26 -12.25
C LEU A 296 -2.21 8.37 -13.05
N LEU A 297 -1.82 9.62 -13.39
CA LEU A 297 -0.62 9.88 -14.19
C LEU A 297 0.66 9.44 -13.46
N THR A 298 0.72 9.70 -12.15
CA THR A 298 1.89 9.34 -11.34
C THR A 298 1.99 7.83 -11.14
N SER A 299 0.87 7.15 -10.88
CA SER A 299 0.85 5.69 -10.75
C SER A 299 1.24 4.99 -12.05
N LEU A 300 0.72 5.43 -13.19
CA LEU A 300 1.13 4.94 -14.51
C LEU A 300 2.63 5.15 -14.75
N ALA A 301 3.13 6.37 -14.51
CA ALA A 301 4.54 6.71 -14.72
C ALA A 301 5.50 5.89 -13.84
N HIS A 302 5.08 5.48 -12.65
CA HIS A 302 5.91 4.72 -11.72
C HIS A 302 5.69 3.18 -11.81
N GLY A 303 4.98 2.72 -12.84
CA GLY A 303 4.82 1.28 -13.11
C GLY A 303 3.81 0.56 -12.21
N CYS A 304 2.92 1.28 -11.52
CA CYS A 304 1.80 0.64 -10.83
C CYS A 304 0.90 -0.07 -11.84
N HIS A 305 0.34 -1.22 -11.45
CA HIS A 305 -0.48 -2.03 -12.35
C HIS A 305 -1.89 -1.47 -12.55
N GLY A 306 -2.41 -0.71 -11.59
CA GLY A 306 -3.73 -0.10 -11.66
C GLY A 306 -4.13 0.55 -10.35
N VAL A 307 -5.27 1.23 -10.38
CA VAL A 307 -5.85 1.89 -9.22
C VAL A 307 -7.36 1.73 -9.19
N MET A 308 -7.95 1.62 -7.99
CA MET A 308 -9.39 1.56 -7.77
C MET A 308 -9.80 2.62 -6.75
N TRP A 309 -10.73 3.48 -7.15
CA TRP A 309 -11.25 4.54 -6.29
C TRP A 309 -12.26 4.01 -5.28
N TRP A 310 -12.26 4.56 -4.08
CA TRP A 310 -13.32 4.38 -3.10
C TRP A 310 -14.22 5.61 -3.07
N CYS A 311 -15.47 5.54 -3.53
CA CYS A 311 -16.15 4.44 -4.17
C CYS A 311 -17.02 4.98 -5.34
N ALA A 312 -17.99 4.19 -5.83
CA ALA A 312 -18.80 4.58 -7.00
C ALA A 312 -19.74 5.75 -6.70
N PHE A 313 -20.47 5.70 -5.58
CA PHE A 313 -21.57 6.64 -5.28
C PHE A 313 -21.43 7.29 -3.92
N ASP A 314 -21.92 8.53 -3.80
CA ASP A 314 -22.11 9.21 -2.52
C ASP A 314 -23.11 8.47 -1.65
N GLN A 315 -22.80 8.31 -0.37
CA GLN A 315 -23.59 7.54 0.59
C GLN A 315 -24.23 8.44 1.68
N GLY A 316 -24.09 9.77 1.58
CA GLY A 316 -24.55 10.72 2.59
C GLY A 316 -26.07 10.81 2.78
N HIS A 317 -26.86 10.22 1.90
CA HIS A 317 -28.33 10.13 2.01
C HIS A 317 -28.80 8.95 2.87
N LEU A 318 -27.90 8.01 3.20
CA LEU A 318 -28.23 6.79 3.94
C LEU A 318 -28.28 7.05 5.44
N THR A 319 -29.33 6.57 6.10
CA THR A 319 -29.64 6.86 7.51
C THR A 319 -29.55 5.65 8.44
N TYR A 320 -29.19 4.49 7.92
CA TYR A 320 -28.98 3.26 8.70
C TYR A 320 -27.50 3.05 9.04
N ALA A 321 -27.20 2.06 9.87
CA ALA A 321 -25.84 1.73 10.28
C ALA A 321 -25.03 1.10 9.12
N PRO A 322 -23.75 1.51 8.91
CA PRO A 322 -22.95 2.43 9.72
C PRO A 322 -23.12 3.92 9.39
N TYR A 323 -23.82 4.28 8.33
CA TYR A 323 -23.90 5.63 7.77
C TYR A 323 -24.51 6.66 8.75
N ARG A 324 -25.42 6.23 9.63
CA ARG A 324 -26.03 7.11 10.66
C ARG A 324 -25.06 7.61 11.74
N TRP A 325 -23.87 7.00 11.88
CA TRP A 325 -22.85 7.41 12.85
C TRP A 325 -21.48 7.69 12.22
N ASN A 326 -21.30 7.31 10.96
CA ASN A 326 -20.03 7.47 10.24
C ASN A 326 -20.25 8.39 9.04
N THR A 327 -19.65 9.58 9.09
CA THR A 327 -19.73 10.57 8.02
C THR A 327 -18.69 10.33 6.90
N ILE A 328 -17.72 9.43 7.13
CA ILE A 328 -16.80 8.99 6.08
C ILE A 328 -17.63 8.17 5.08
N GLY A 329 -17.69 8.63 3.83
CA GLY A 329 -18.51 8.00 2.80
C GLY A 329 -19.63 8.88 2.28
N SER A 330 -19.88 10.01 2.93
CA SER A 330 -20.97 10.88 2.54
C SER A 330 -20.83 11.39 1.10
N ASP A 331 -19.60 11.79 0.67
CA ASP A 331 -19.43 12.67 -0.47
C ASP A 331 -18.28 12.29 -1.42
N TYR A 332 -17.69 11.10 -1.35
CA TYR A 332 -16.49 10.74 -2.12
C TYR A 332 -16.73 9.83 -3.33
N GLY A 333 -18.00 9.64 -3.72
CA GLY A 333 -18.35 8.90 -4.92
C GLY A 333 -17.87 9.56 -6.22
N PHE A 334 -17.75 8.78 -7.29
CA PHE A 334 -17.65 9.28 -8.66
C PHE A 334 -18.93 9.99 -9.10
N PHE A 335 -20.05 9.49 -8.59
CA PHE A 335 -21.38 10.02 -8.84
C PHE A 335 -22.01 10.47 -7.52
N ASP A 336 -22.86 11.48 -7.61
CA ASP A 336 -23.67 11.87 -6.47
C ASP A 336 -24.86 10.90 -6.26
N LYS A 337 -25.65 11.14 -5.24
CA LYS A 337 -26.82 10.32 -4.89
C LYS A 337 -27.92 10.26 -5.98
N ASN A 338 -27.88 11.14 -6.97
CA ASN A 338 -28.81 11.19 -8.08
C ASN A 338 -28.21 10.59 -9.36
N LEU A 339 -27.08 9.90 -9.27
CA LEU A 339 -26.29 9.37 -10.36
C LEU A 339 -25.67 10.44 -11.29
N GLU A 340 -25.62 11.71 -10.83
CA GLU A 340 -25.01 12.78 -11.61
C GLU A 340 -23.48 12.68 -11.50
N PRO A 341 -22.76 12.75 -12.63
CA PRO A 341 -21.31 12.62 -12.63
C PRO A 341 -20.63 13.82 -11.99
N LYS A 342 -19.65 13.58 -11.15
CA LYS A 342 -18.78 14.61 -10.59
C LYS A 342 -17.58 14.91 -11.50
N PRO A 343 -16.83 16.02 -11.29
CA PRO A 343 -15.65 16.37 -12.10
C PRO A 343 -14.60 15.26 -12.23
N ILE A 344 -14.51 14.37 -11.26
CA ILE A 344 -13.60 13.20 -11.27
C ILE A 344 -13.88 12.25 -12.45
N VAL A 345 -15.15 12.13 -12.88
CA VAL A 345 -15.54 11.31 -14.01
C VAL A 345 -14.90 11.81 -15.31
N GLU A 346 -14.91 13.14 -15.54
CA GLU A 346 -14.26 13.73 -16.70
C GLU A 346 -12.75 13.46 -16.73
N GLU A 347 -12.08 13.54 -15.57
CA GLU A 347 -10.66 13.23 -15.49
C GLU A 347 -10.36 11.74 -15.77
N ASN A 348 -11.25 10.81 -15.36
CA ASN A 348 -11.12 9.40 -15.72
C ASN A 348 -11.25 9.18 -17.23
N ILE A 349 -12.24 9.79 -17.87
CA ILE A 349 -12.44 9.71 -19.33
C ILE A 349 -11.21 10.25 -20.07
N ARG A 350 -10.73 11.44 -19.70
CA ARG A 350 -9.52 12.05 -20.28
C ARG A 350 -8.27 11.19 -20.09
N PHE A 351 -8.16 10.54 -18.93
CA PHE A 351 -7.06 9.63 -18.68
C PHE A 351 -7.10 8.40 -19.59
N LYS A 352 -8.28 7.79 -19.76
CA LYS A 352 -8.49 6.66 -20.69
C LYS A 352 -8.15 7.03 -22.13
N GLU A 353 -8.55 8.19 -22.59
CA GLU A 353 -8.16 8.71 -23.91
C GLU A 353 -6.64 8.80 -24.07
N ARG A 354 -5.93 9.33 -23.06
CA ARG A 354 -4.46 9.39 -23.06
C ARG A 354 -3.82 8.02 -23.01
N LEU A 355 -4.34 7.13 -22.17
CA LEU A 355 -3.82 5.76 -22.02
C LEU A 355 -3.92 5.00 -23.34
N SER A 356 -5.01 5.18 -24.11
CA SER A 356 -5.21 4.55 -25.43
C SER A 356 -4.18 4.97 -26.47
N LEU A 357 -3.47 6.09 -26.28
CA LEU A 357 -2.38 6.54 -27.15
C LEU A 357 -1.06 5.82 -26.86
N ILE A 358 -0.97 5.13 -25.72
CA ILE A 358 0.21 4.35 -25.35
C ILE A 358 0.08 2.94 -25.95
N PRO A 359 1.07 2.45 -26.74
CA PRO A 359 1.03 1.12 -27.32
C PRO A 359 0.79 0.04 -26.25
N GLY A 360 -0.28 -0.74 -26.41
CA GLY A 360 -0.65 -1.80 -25.47
C GLY A 360 -1.19 -1.30 -24.12
N GLU A 361 -1.37 0.03 -23.94
CA GLU A 361 -1.85 0.65 -22.68
C GLU A 361 -0.95 0.32 -21.46
N VAL A 362 0.34 0.15 -21.71
CA VAL A 362 1.35 -0.13 -20.71
C VAL A 362 2.66 0.58 -21.07
N LEU A 363 3.31 1.18 -20.08
CA LEU A 363 4.66 1.73 -20.28
C LEU A 363 5.70 0.60 -20.26
N PRO A 364 6.84 0.77 -20.97
CA PRO A 364 7.97 -0.13 -20.83
C PRO A 364 8.45 -0.24 -19.37
N PRO A 365 9.28 -1.24 -19.04
CA PRO A 365 9.80 -1.39 -17.68
C PRO A 365 10.43 -0.11 -17.13
N HIS A 366 10.11 0.21 -15.90
CA HIS A 366 10.62 1.36 -15.18
C HIS A 366 12.06 1.09 -14.71
N THR A 367 12.99 1.98 -15.04
CA THR A 367 14.40 1.85 -14.66
C THR A 367 14.59 2.29 -13.20
N LYS A 368 15.16 1.43 -12.37
CA LYS A 368 15.53 1.74 -10.99
C LYS A 368 17.05 1.82 -10.88
N ASN A 369 17.59 2.88 -10.27
CA ASN A 369 19.02 3.20 -10.27
C ASN A 369 19.63 3.40 -8.87
N ALA A 370 18.86 3.20 -7.81
CA ALA A 370 19.33 3.21 -6.43
C ALA A 370 18.58 2.19 -5.56
N GLY A 371 19.18 1.74 -4.46
CA GLY A 371 18.57 0.85 -3.48
C GLY A 371 18.34 1.55 -2.15
N VAL A 372 17.11 1.53 -1.63
CA VAL A 372 16.80 1.92 -0.25
C VAL A 372 16.81 0.67 0.62
N LEU A 373 17.73 0.63 1.58
CA LEU A 373 17.86 -0.48 2.53
C LEU A 373 16.91 -0.27 3.71
N ILE A 374 16.06 -1.24 3.94
CA ILE A 374 15.16 -1.28 5.07
C ILE A 374 15.84 -2.07 6.17
N PRO A 375 16.19 -1.46 7.32
CA PRO A 375 16.78 -2.18 8.42
C PRO A 375 15.82 -3.21 9.00
N ARG A 376 16.35 -4.21 9.68
CA ARG A 376 15.52 -5.07 10.52
C ARG A 376 14.76 -4.21 11.51
N ASP A 377 13.45 -4.41 11.57
CA ASP A 377 12.58 -3.61 12.40
C ASP A 377 12.41 -4.24 13.78
N ASP A 378 12.96 -3.57 14.79
CA ASP A 378 12.64 -3.78 16.19
C ASP A 378 11.90 -2.57 16.80
N GLY A 379 11.18 -1.81 15.94
CA GLY A 379 10.39 -0.64 16.27
C GLY A 379 11.04 0.70 15.89
N GLY A 380 12.09 0.69 15.07
CA GLY A 380 12.90 1.88 14.81
C GLY A 380 12.63 2.64 13.52
N ILE A 381 12.38 1.95 12.41
CA ILE A 381 12.08 2.64 11.16
C ILE A 381 10.57 2.72 10.92
N THR A 382 10.09 3.88 10.56
CA THR A 382 8.67 4.09 10.26
C THR A 382 8.42 4.15 8.76
N MET A 383 7.19 3.88 8.35
CA MET A 383 6.75 4.09 6.96
C MET A 383 6.98 5.53 6.50
N ASP A 384 6.86 6.50 7.41
CA ASP A 384 7.11 7.92 7.13
C ASP A 384 8.57 8.20 6.79
N THR A 385 9.52 7.53 7.45
CA THR A 385 10.95 7.62 7.15
C THR A 385 11.26 7.06 5.75
N LEU A 386 10.70 5.90 5.41
CA LEU A 386 10.89 5.29 4.09
C LEU A 386 10.24 6.13 2.99
N ARG A 387 9.04 6.67 3.25
CA ARG A 387 8.35 7.58 2.35
C ARG A 387 9.16 8.85 2.11
N ALA A 388 9.73 9.45 3.16
CA ALA A 388 10.60 10.62 3.03
C ALA A 388 11.85 10.32 2.20
N SER A 389 12.50 9.17 2.42
CA SER A 389 13.63 8.71 1.60
C SER A 389 13.23 8.55 0.11
N TYR A 390 12.07 7.94 -0.15
CA TYR A 390 11.52 7.82 -1.50
C TYR A 390 11.29 9.20 -2.15
N MET A 391 10.71 10.15 -1.41
CA MET A 391 10.47 11.51 -1.92
C MET A 391 11.75 12.27 -2.20
N LEU A 392 12.75 12.19 -1.33
CA LEU A 392 14.07 12.78 -1.56
C LEU A 392 14.74 12.20 -2.81
N ALA A 393 14.65 10.88 -2.97
CA ALA A 393 15.15 10.21 -4.18
C ALA A 393 14.44 10.73 -5.43
N LYS A 394 13.11 10.84 -5.40
CA LYS A 394 12.32 11.39 -6.52
C LYS A 394 12.66 12.86 -6.82
N GLN A 395 12.93 13.67 -5.80
CA GLN A 395 13.41 15.06 -5.98
C GLN A 395 14.84 15.12 -6.55
N ALA A 396 15.62 14.09 -6.35
CA ALA A 396 16.94 13.92 -6.94
C ALA A 396 16.92 13.19 -8.31
N ASN A 397 15.74 12.98 -8.89
CA ASN A 397 15.52 12.23 -10.14
C ASN A 397 16.04 10.78 -10.08
N LEU A 398 16.03 10.17 -8.88
CA LEU A 398 16.34 8.76 -8.67
C LEU A 398 15.05 7.93 -8.58
N ASP A 399 15.10 6.72 -9.09
CA ASP A 399 14.11 5.68 -8.85
C ASP A 399 14.73 4.55 -8.04
N VAL A 400 14.05 4.20 -6.95
CA VAL A 400 14.61 3.29 -5.95
C VAL A 400 13.94 1.93 -5.98
N THR A 401 14.72 0.91 -5.61
CA THR A 401 14.25 -0.41 -5.21
C THR A 401 14.37 -0.52 -3.70
N PHE A 402 13.32 -0.97 -3.03
CA PHE A 402 13.36 -1.26 -1.60
C PHE A 402 13.93 -2.65 -1.37
N LYS A 403 14.87 -2.78 -0.42
CA LYS A 403 15.45 -4.05 -0.03
C LYS A 403 15.52 -4.19 1.47
N TYR A 404 15.04 -5.31 1.96
CA TYR A 404 15.14 -5.66 3.37
C TYR A 404 16.58 -6.04 3.69
N ALA A 405 17.24 -5.25 4.53
CA ALA A 405 18.68 -5.37 4.79
C ALA A 405 19.15 -6.73 5.32
N PRO A 406 18.36 -7.51 6.10
CA PRO A 406 18.70 -8.88 6.46
C PRO A 406 18.76 -9.88 5.29
N ASP A 407 18.12 -9.58 4.17
CA ASP A 407 18.14 -10.45 2.98
C ASP A 407 19.43 -10.27 2.16
N THR A 408 19.55 -11.03 1.07
CA THR A 408 20.63 -10.83 0.10
C THR A 408 20.48 -9.46 -0.55
N ILE A 409 21.51 -8.62 -0.43
CA ILE A 409 21.53 -7.27 -0.99
C ILE A 409 21.94 -7.36 -2.48
N PRO A 410 21.08 -6.95 -3.43
CA PRO A 410 21.42 -6.96 -4.85
C PRO A 410 22.46 -5.89 -5.19
N ASP A 411 23.04 -5.98 -6.39
CA ASP A 411 23.94 -4.94 -6.87
C ASP A 411 23.18 -3.64 -7.19
N SER A 412 23.74 -2.53 -6.75
CA SER A 412 23.26 -1.19 -7.03
C SER A 412 24.44 -0.21 -6.99
N PRO A 413 24.46 0.82 -7.84
CA PRO A 413 25.49 1.85 -7.77
C PRO A 413 25.39 2.70 -6.50
N LEU A 414 24.20 2.88 -5.95
CA LEU A 414 23.92 3.66 -4.75
C LEU A 414 23.04 2.86 -3.78
N TYR A 415 23.45 2.81 -2.53
CA TYR A 415 22.66 2.31 -1.41
C TYR A 415 22.35 3.44 -0.43
N ILE A 416 21.10 3.55 -0.04
CA ILE A 416 20.59 4.53 0.92
C ILE A 416 20.12 3.77 2.17
N PHE A 417 20.74 4.04 3.32
CA PHE A 417 20.39 3.42 4.59
C PHE A 417 19.89 4.51 5.56
N PRO A 418 18.59 4.85 5.52
CA PRO A 418 18.06 6.08 6.07
C PRO A 418 17.77 5.98 7.56
N SER A 419 18.14 6.99 8.32
CA SER A 419 17.78 7.26 9.72
C SER A 419 17.80 6.03 10.64
N ILE A 420 18.95 5.36 10.70
CA ILE A 420 19.10 4.09 11.44
C ILE A 420 18.80 4.29 12.91
N SER A 421 17.78 3.59 13.41
CA SER A 421 17.30 3.71 14.79
C SER A 421 17.43 2.44 15.63
N SER A 422 17.68 1.27 15.03
CA SER A 422 17.82 0.00 15.71
C SER A 422 19.27 -0.42 15.93
N HIS A 423 19.55 -1.13 17.01
CA HIS A 423 20.83 -1.82 17.25
C HIS A 423 20.93 -3.18 16.56
N LYS A 424 19.82 -3.65 15.95
CA LYS A 424 19.72 -4.91 15.18
C LYS A 424 19.50 -4.67 13.69
N SER A 425 19.77 -3.46 13.21
CA SER A 425 19.37 -2.97 11.89
C SER A 425 19.81 -3.84 10.71
N ILE A 426 20.97 -4.48 10.81
CA ILE A 426 21.50 -5.34 9.75
C ILE A 426 22.36 -6.48 10.34
N PRO A 427 22.16 -7.74 9.92
CA PRO A 427 23.02 -8.86 10.27
C PRO A 427 24.46 -8.64 9.80
N ALA A 428 25.41 -9.28 10.51
CA ALA A 428 26.84 -9.17 10.19
C ALA A 428 27.16 -9.55 8.75
N GLU A 429 26.57 -10.65 8.29
CA GLU A 429 26.81 -11.19 6.96
C GLU A 429 26.32 -10.24 5.86
N SER A 430 25.07 -9.77 5.97
CA SER A 430 24.49 -8.81 5.01
C SER A 430 25.26 -7.48 5.01
N PHE A 431 25.70 -7.03 6.19
CA PHE A 431 26.52 -5.84 6.31
C PHE A 431 27.89 -6.00 5.63
N ASN A 432 28.55 -7.12 5.82
CA ASN A 432 29.83 -7.41 5.15
C ASN A 432 29.68 -7.46 3.63
N GLN A 433 28.60 -8.10 3.12
CA GLN A 433 28.27 -8.08 1.68
C GLN A 433 28.08 -6.66 1.16
N LEU A 434 27.35 -5.82 1.90
CA LEU A 434 27.16 -4.41 1.55
C LEU A 434 28.50 -3.65 1.48
N ILE A 435 29.35 -3.82 2.48
CA ILE A 435 30.67 -3.17 2.52
C ILE A 435 31.58 -3.66 1.40
N ASP A 436 31.52 -4.93 1.02
CA ASP A 436 32.28 -5.45 -0.12
C ASP A 436 31.79 -4.85 -1.45
N LYS A 437 30.48 -4.61 -1.61
CA LYS A 437 29.94 -3.88 -2.78
C LYS A 437 30.46 -2.44 -2.84
N VAL A 438 30.56 -1.76 -1.68
CA VAL A 438 31.15 -0.43 -1.60
C VAL A 438 32.64 -0.47 -1.98
N ARG A 439 33.41 -1.42 -1.46
CA ARG A 439 34.83 -1.58 -1.83
C ARG A 439 35.04 -1.82 -3.33
N ASN A 440 34.04 -2.42 -3.98
CA ASN A 440 34.06 -2.70 -5.44
C ASN A 440 33.55 -1.53 -6.29
N GLY A 441 33.06 -0.43 -5.69
CA GLY A 441 32.74 0.80 -6.42
C GLY A 441 31.37 1.42 -6.14
N ALA A 442 30.52 0.77 -5.36
CA ALA A 442 29.23 1.36 -4.99
C ALA A 442 29.39 2.52 -3.99
N VAL A 443 28.40 3.38 -3.93
CA VAL A 443 28.26 4.43 -2.91
C VAL A 443 27.26 3.98 -1.85
N LEU A 444 27.59 4.17 -0.59
CA LEU A 444 26.69 3.92 0.54
C LEU A 444 26.46 5.23 1.31
N TYR A 445 25.20 5.62 1.42
CA TYR A 445 24.78 6.71 2.30
C TYR A 445 24.12 6.11 3.55
N ILE A 446 24.53 6.62 4.70
CA ILE A 446 24.00 6.25 6.01
C ILE A 446 23.63 7.53 6.74
N SER A 447 22.40 7.65 7.22
CA SER A 447 22.00 8.65 8.20
C SER A 447 21.69 7.98 9.54
N ALA A 448 22.19 8.56 10.62
CA ALA A 448 22.12 7.98 11.96
C ALA A 448 20.98 8.64 12.77
N ASP A 449 20.26 7.79 13.52
CA ASP A 449 19.37 8.17 14.60
C ASP A 449 19.87 7.53 15.91
N SER A 450 19.01 6.83 16.62
CA SER A 450 19.33 6.13 17.87
C SER A 450 20.07 4.80 17.68
N GLY A 451 20.15 4.30 16.45
CA GLY A 451 20.72 3.00 16.12
C GLY A 451 22.23 2.87 16.30
N LEU A 452 22.71 1.65 16.13
CA LEU A 452 24.13 1.31 16.18
C LEU A 452 24.55 0.58 14.91
N ILE A 453 25.72 0.97 14.38
CA ILE A 453 26.36 0.30 13.25
C ILE A 453 27.75 -0.17 13.73
N ARG A 454 28.15 -1.35 13.27
CA ARG A 454 29.47 -1.90 13.58
C ARG A 454 30.57 -1.25 12.75
N SER A 455 31.81 -1.32 13.27
CA SER A 455 33.02 -0.96 12.53
C SER A 455 32.99 0.48 11.98
N ILE A 456 32.43 1.42 12.73
CA ILE A 456 32.32 2.82 12.31
C ILE A 456 33.66 3.39 11.85
N PRO A 457 34.78 3.28 12.62
CA PRO A 457 36.05 3.85 12.17
C PRO A 457 36.54 3.30 10.83
N GLU A 458 36.42 1.98 10.63
CA GLU A 458 36.92 1.31 9.43
C GLU A 458 36.10 1.61 8.17
N ILE A 459 34.82 1.91 8.31
CA ILE A 459 33.94 2.14 7.17
C ILE A 459 33.65 3.61 6.90
N THR A 460 33.77 4.47 7.90
CA THR A 460 33.47 5.91 7.79
C THR A 460 34.70 6.80 7.99
N GLY A 461 35.82 6.25 8.47
CA GLY A 461 37.01 7.02 8.81
C GLY A 461 36.82 7.94 10.02
N ILE A 462 35.85 7.68 10.89
CA ILE A 462 35.49 8.56 12.00
C ILE A 462 35.59 7.80 13.32
N SER A 463 36.26 8.37 14.32
CA SER A 463 36.21 7.92 15.70
C SER A 463 35.24 8.79 16.50
N ILE A 464 34.30 8.17 17.18
CA ILE A 464 33.28 8.82 18.01
C ILE A 464 33.75 8.77 19.46
N ALA A 465 33.99 9.93 20.10
CA ALA A 465 34.37 10.02 21.51
C ALA A 465 33.20 9.59 22.41
N TYR A 466 32.03 10.08 22.16
CA TYR A 466 30.78 9.69 22.86
C TYR A 466 29.54 10.12 22.08
N ARG A 467 28.41 9.52 22.45
CA ARG A 467 27.08 9.92 22.01
C ARG A 467 26.27 10.39 23.21
N GLU A 468 25.61 11.52 23.05
CA GLU A 468 24.77 12.13 24.08
C GLU A 468 23.33 12.27 23.59
N ARG A 469 22.36 12.03 24.48
CA ARG A 469 20.94 12.28 24.19
C ARG A 469 20.61 13.73 24.48
N ILE A 470 20.12 14.47 23.50
CA ILE A 470 19.92 15.92 23.57
C ILE A 470 18.48 16.36 23.32
N ASN A 471 17.78 15.78 22.37
CA ASN A 471 16.47 16.20 21.89
C ASN A 471 16.42 17.69 21.48
N ALA A 472 17.04 18.00 20.35
CA ALA A 472 17.20 19.36 19.84
C ALA A 472 17.02 19.44 18.31
N VAL A 473 16.89 20.67 17.80
CA VAL A 473 17.05 20.96 16.35
C VAL A 473 18.52 21.31 16.12
N ARG A 474 19.18 20.61 15.21
CA ARG A 474 20.52 20.95 14.73
C ARG A 474 20.45 21.37 13.27
N THR A 475 21.14 22.42 12.91
CA THR A 475 21.10 23.00 11.57
C THR A 475 22.37 22.68 10.80
N ILE A 476 22.26 21.88 9.77
CA ILE A 476 23.37 21.56 8.87
C ILE A 476 23.62 22.76 7.97
N SER A 477 24.87 23.23 7.91
CA SER A 477 25.33 24.24 6.94
C SER A 477 25.96 23.53 5.75
N PHE A 478 25.28 23.55 4.60
CA PHE A 478 25.72 22.85 3.41
C PHE A 478 25.39 23.65 2.16
N ASP A 479 26.40 23.87 1.30
CA ASP A 479 26.26 24.57 0.02
C ASP A 479 25.48 25.90 0.13
N GLY A 480 25.82 26.69 1.17
CA GLY A 480 25.17 27.98 1.45
C GLY A 480 23.73 27.88 2.00
N GLN A 481 23.20 26.68 2.18
CA GLN A 481 21.87 26.44 2.75
C GLN A 481 21.96 26.04 4.23
N LYS A 482 20.91 26.36 4.97
CA LYS A 482 20.72 25.92 6.35
C LYS A 482 19.61 24.90 6.40
N LEU A 483 19.94 23.67 6.79
CA LEU A 483 19.04 22.52 6.83
C LEU A 483 18.78 22.13 8.29
N PRO A 484 17.70 22.61 8.94
CA PRO A 484 17.35 22.19 10.30
C PRO A 484 16.87 20.74 10.33
N VAL A 485 17.36 19.96 11.29
CA VAL A 485 17.00 18.55 11.51
C VAL A 485 16.75 18.32 12.99
N ASN A 486 15.58 17.80 13.33
CA ASN A 486 15.26 17.35 14.69
C ASN A 486 16.06 16.08 14.98
N THR A 487 16.73 16.03 16.12
CA THR A 487 17.49 14.86 16.55
C THR A 487 17.40 14.63 18.05
N GLU A 488 17.41 13.37 18.45
CA GLU A 488 17.48 12.96 19.85
C GLU A 488 18.93 12.73 20.33
N TYR A 489 19.89 12.74 19.39
CA TYR A 489 21.28 12.39 19.71
C TYR A 489 22.26 13.35 19.07
N MET A 490 23.35 13.60 19.79
CA MET A 490 24.55 14.26 19.31
C MET A 490 25.73 13.30 19.37
N TYR A 491 26.54 13.30 18.33
CA TYR A 491 27.77 12.53 18.26
C TYR A 491 28.95 13.49 18.38
N LYS A 492 29.78 13.31 19.40
CA LYS A 492 31.06 14.05 19.54
C LYS A 492 32.14 13.28 18.81
N ILE A 493 32.71 13.89 17.81
CA ILE A 493 33.77 13.29 17.00
C ILE A 493 35.12 13.50 17.72
N GLU A 494 35.87 12.40 17.92
CA GLU A 494 37.21 12.42 18.50
C GLU A 494 38.28 12.71 17.44
N SER A 495 38.17 11.99 16.31
CA SER A 495 39.06 12.15 15.16
C SER A 495 38.36 11.75 13.86
N SER A 496 38.87 12.25 12.74
CA SER A 496 38.33 11.92 11.40
C SER A 496 39.43 11.90 10.37
N ASP A 497 39.53 10.79 9.62
CA ASP A 497 40.29 10.67 8.37
C ASP A 497 39.37 10.91 7.14
N ALA A 498 38.07 11.11 7.37
CA ALA A 498 37.08 11.39 6.35
C ALA A 498 37.07 12.88 5.98
N GLU A 499 36.69 13.17 4.74
CA GLU A 499 36.36 14.51 4.29
C GLU A 499 35.12 15.02 5.02
N ILE A 500 35.18 16.19 5.63
CA ILE A 500 34.05 16.84 6.29
C ILE A 500 33.30 17.67 5.23
N LEU A 501 32.06 17.24 4.92
CA LEU A 501 31.20 17.88 3.93
C LEU A 501 30.33 18.99 4.53
N ALA A 502 29.94 18.83 5.80
CA ALA A 502 29.13 19.83 6.48
C ALA A 502 29.35 19.82 8.00
N THR A 503 29.12 21.00 8.58
CA THR A 503 29.06 21.21 10.04
C THR A 503 27.67 21.68 10.42
N ASP A 504 27.36 21.61 11.71
CA ASP A 504 26.17 22.25 12.25
C ASP A 504 26.42 23.71 12.68
N GLU A 505 25.42 24.34 13.31
CA GLU A 505 25.46 25.71 13.80
C GLU A 505 26.53 25.96 14.90
N THR A 506 27.05 24.88 15.53
CA THR A 506 28.11 24.95 16.55
C THR A 506 29.51 24.66 15.97
N ASN A 507 29.61 24.50 14.63
CA ASN A 507 30.79 24.07 13.89
C ASN A 507 31.23 22.62 14.20
N GLU A 508 30.37 21.80 14.79
CA GLU A 508 30.64 20.36 14.93
C GLU A 508 30.42 19.66 13.59
N PRO A 509 31.35 18.80 13.14
CA PRO A 509 31.18 18.03 11.92
C PRO A 509 30.00 17.07 12.03
N VAL A 510 29.13 17.04 11.02
CA VAL A 510 27.91 16.21 11.01
C VAL A 510 27.73 15.40 9.74
N PHE A 511 28.39 15.76 8.64
CA PHE A 511 28.32 15.02 7.39
C PHE A 511 29.71 14.77 6.82
N PHE A 512 29.97 13.52 6.47
CA PHE A 512 31.29 13.02 6.14
C PHE A 512 31.27 12.18 4.87
N LYS A 513 32.39 12.20 4.13
CA LYS A 513 32.67 11.30 3.00
C LYS A 513 33.98 10.56 3.24
N TYR A 514 33.95 9.26 3.15
CA TYR A 514 35.12 8.40 3.30
C TYR A 514 35.28 7.49 2.09
N ARG A 515 36.46 7.47 1.50
CA ARG A 515 36.79 6.54 0.41
C ARG A 515 37.05 5.16 0.97
N LEU A 516 36.27 4.18 0.48
CA LEU A 516 36.37 2.80 0.91
C LEU A 516 36.60 1.88 -0.31
N GLY A 517 37.85 1.52 -0.58
CA GLY A 517 38.20 0.81 -1.80
C GLY A 517 37.98 1.68 -3.05
N LYS A 518 37.18 1.20 -4.01
CA LYS A 518 36.81 1.94 -5.22
C LYS A 518 35.58 2.84 -5.04
N GLY A 519 34.79 2.62 -3.98
CA GLY A 519 33.58 3.36 -3.68
C GLY A 519 33.74 4.38 -2.57
N ALA A 520 32.63 4.80 -1.99
CA ALA A 520 32.60 5.76 -0.90
C ALA A 520 31.45 5.51 0.08
N VAL A 521 31.68 5.88 1.35
CA VAL A 521 30.65 5.94 2.38
C VAL A 521 30.40 7.39 2.73
N TYR A 522 29.14 7.78 2.68
CA TYR A 522 28.64 9.06 3.17
C TYR A 522 27.93 8.83 4.49
N PHE A 523 28.37 9.48 5.54
CA PHE A 523 27.81 9.32 6.87
C PHE A 523 27.30 10.62 7.43
N LEU A 524 26.00 10.68 7.67
CA LEU A 524 25.31 11.81 8.30
C LEU A 524 24.93 11.42 9.73
N THR A 525 25.37 12.19 10.73
CA THR A 525 25.09 11.93 12.15
C THR A 525 23.70 12.41 12.61
N LEU A 526 22.83 12.77 11.67
CA LEU A 526 21.48 13.31 11.94
C LEU A 526 20.42 12.50 11.17
N PRO A 527 19.22 12.28 11.74
CA PRO A 527 18.17 11.47 11.15
C PRO A 527 17.32 12.26 10.15
N LEU A 528 17.89 12.61 9.00
CA LEU A 528 17.28 13.49 8.01
C LEU A 528 15.92 12.99 7.53
N GLU A 529 15.82 11.73 7.15
CA GLU A 529 14.60 11.14 6.59
C GLU A 529 13.50 10.99 7.63
N LYS A 530 13.85 10.63 8.87
CA LYS A 530 12.91 10.61 10.00
C LYS A 530 12.36 12.00 10.28
N HIS A 531 13.23 13.02 10.29
CA HIS A 531 12.81 14.42 10.48
C HIS A 531 11.81 14.83 9.40
N LEU A 532 12.12 14.62 8.12
CA LEU A 532 11.25 15.00 7.01
C LEU A 532 9.96 14.18 6.95
N GLY A 533 10.02 12.92 7.35
CA GLY A 533 8.84 12.04 7.42
C GLY A 533 7.80 12.53 8.41
N THR A 534 8.25 13.11 9.53
CA THR A 534 7.39 13.57 10.63
C THR A 534 7.10 15.08 10.62
N GLN A 535 7.68 15.82 9.68
CA GLN A 535 7.49 17.28 9.59
C GLN A 535 6.31 17.64 8.68
N LEU A 536 5.37 18.44 9.21
CA LEU A 536 4.27 19.01 8.43
C LEU A 536 4.80 19.90 7.29
N GLY A 537 4.33 19.65 6.08
CA GLY A 537 4.65 20.45 4.91
C GLY A 537 6.09 20.34 4.41
N ALA A 538 6.86 19.33 4.84
CA ALA A 538 8.28 19.17 4.49
C ALA A 538 8.57 19.18 2.98
N PHE A 539 7.60 18.78 2.15
CA PHE A 539 7.75 18.72 0.69
C PHE A 539 6.82 19.68 -0.06
N LEU A 540 6.18 20.63 0.65
CA LEU A 540 5.13 21.49 0.10
C LEU A 540 5.61 22.86 -0.36
N LYS A 541 6.57 23.47 0.35
CA LYS A 541 6.82 24.90 0.28
C LYS A 541 8.17 25.20 -0.34
N ASP A 542 8.21 26.25 -1.15
CA ASP A 542 9.45 26.74 -1.74
C ASP A 542 10.40 27.38 -0.69
N ASP A 543 9.85 27.82 0.46
CA ASP A 543 10.61 28.37 1.58
C ASP A 543 11.25 27.30 2.47
N ILE A 544 10.89 26.03 2.30
CA ILE A 544 11.57 24.92 2.97
C ILE A 544 12.91 24.66 2.26
N PRO A 545 14.01 24.48 3.02
CA PRO A 545 15.31 24.17 2.45
C PRO A 545 15.26 22.95 1.51
N ASN A 546 16.08 22.99 0.46
CA ASN A 546 16.14 21.86 -0.48
C ASN A 546 17.03 20.74 0.04
N TYR A 547 16.46 19.82 0.80
CA TYR A 547 17.18 18.67 1.34
C TYR A 547 17.61 17.67 0.24
N SER A 548 16.97 17.69 -0.94
CA SER A 548 17.29 16.75 -2.02
C SER A 548 18.67 16.97 -2.66
N VAL A 549 19.31 18.12 -2.44
CA VAL A 549 20.68 18.36 -2.91
C VAL A 549 21.67 17.29 -2.41
N LYS A 550 21.42 16.72 -1.22
CA LYS A 550 22.23 15.62 -0.69
C LYS A 550 22.10 14.37 -1.55
N TYR A 551 20.89 14.00 -1.92
CA TYR A 551 20.64 12.83 -2.75
C TYR A 551 21.14 13.04 -4.20
N ARG A 552 21.13 14.26 -4.71
CA ARG A 552 21.73 14.60 -6.02
C ARG A 552 23.25 14.42 -6.01
N GLU A 553 23.92 14.85 -4.94
CA GLU A 553 25.36 14.63 -4.78
C GLU A 553 25.71 13.14 -4.74
N LEU A 554 24.92 12.32 -3.99
CA LEU A 554 25.09 10.88 -3.94
C LEU A 554 24.87 10.22 -5.31
N ALA A 555 23.87 10.68 -6.07
CA ALA A 555 23.61 10.20 -7.43
C ALA A 555 24.79 10.48 -8.36
N ALA A 556 25.30 11.71 -8.36
CA ALA A 556 26.45 12.11 -9.18
C ALA A 556 27.70 11.28 -8.84
N GLU A 557 28.02 11.09 -7.56
CA GLU A 557 29.19 10.31 -7.13
C GLU A 557 29.08 8.83 -7.52
N SER A 558 27.88 8.26 -7.43
CA SER A 558 27.65 6.83 -7.71
C SER A 558 27.52 6.49 -9.18
N GLY A 559 27.38 7.50 -10.05
CA GLY A 559 27.00 7.29 -11.44
C GLY A 559 25.56 6.82 -11.63
N ALA A 560 24.71 6.97 -10.61
CA ALA A 560 23.29 6.65 -10.65
C ALA A 560 22.44 7.75 -11.32
N GLU A 561 23.08 8.62 -12.07
CA GLU A 561 22.43 9.71 -12.79
C GLU A 561 21.55 9.19 -13.91
N ARG A 562 20.54 9.97 -14.24
CA ARG A 562 19.64 9.71 -15.36
C ARG A 562 20.08 10.43 -16.63
N VAL A 563 19.54 9.96 -17.75
CA VAL A 563 19.69 10.63 -19.05
C VAL A 563 19.04 12.03 -19.03
N ALA A 564 17.96 12.20 -18.26
CA ALA A 564 17.26 13.46 -18.08
C ALA A 564 17.27 13.91 -16.62
N ASP A 565 17.48 15.20 -16.39
CA ASP A 565 17.42 15.84 -15.08
C ASP A 565 16.45 17.01 -15.07
N CYS A 566 15.86 17.29 -13.91
CA CYS A 566 14.98 18.44 -13.68
C CYS A 566 15.21 19.00 -12.29
N GLU A 567 15.60 20.27 -12.22
CA GLU A 567 15.81 20.95 -10.94
C GLU A 567 14.51 21.38 -10.25
N ASN A 568 13.40 21.39 -10.98
CA ASN A 568 12.11 21.77 -10.44
C ASN A 568 11.60 20.72 -9.45
N ARG A 569 11.47 21.10 -8.17
CA ARG A 569 11.09 20.21 -7.07
C ARG A 569 9.69 19.57 -7.19
N VAL A 570 8.81 20.10 -8.04
CA VAL A 570 7.46 19.55 -8.25
C VAL A 570 7.34 18.68 -9.49
N ILE A 571 8.33 18.71 -10.38
CA ILE A 571 8.39 17.81 -11.54
C ILE A 571 9.10 16.53 -11.13
N ARG A 572 8.52 15.39 -11.52
CA ARG A 572 9.09 14.06 -11.29
C ARG A 572 9.32 13.40 -12.63
N LEU A 573 10.54 12.90 -12.80
CA LEU A 573 10.93 12.14 -13.97
C LEU A 573 10.89 10.65 -13.65
N THR A 574 10.46 9.87 -14.62
CA THR A 574 10.59 8.41 -14.66
C THR A 574 11.23 8.03 -15.97
N GLU A 575 12.12 7.06 -15.95
CA GLU A 575 12.79 6.53 -17.13
C GLU A 575 12.26 5.13 -17.42
N HIS A 576 11.88 4.90 -18.68
CA HIS A 576 11.37 3.61 -19.14
C HIS A 576 12.19 3.16 -20.35
N ARG A 577 12.66 1.92 -20.35
CA ARG A 577 13.47 1.37 -21.44
C ARG A 577 12.66 0.39 -22.28
N VAL A 578 12.68 0.60 -23.57
CA VAL A 578 12.00 -0.26 -24.55
C VAL A 578 12.84 -1.53 -24.82
N ASP A 579 14.15 -1.40 -24.82
CA ASP A 579 15.13 -2.49 -24.95
C ASP A 579 16.46 -2.14 -24.26
N GLU A 580 17.42 -3.07 -24.24
CA GLU A 580 18.72 -2.86 -23.59
C GLU A 580 19.58 -1.74 -24.23
N ASN A 581 19.20 -1.24 -25.41
CA ASN A 581 19.96 -0.27 -26.20
C ASN A 581 19.24 1.07 -26.42
N SER A 582 18.01 1.25 -25.93
CA SER A 582 17.18 2.45 -26.16
C SER A 582 16.79 3.16 -24.88
#